data_f90caebef27ac578f7a43717d047c07f
#
_entry.id   f90caebef27ac578f7a43717d047c07f
#
_cell.length_a   1.000
_cell.length_b   1.000
_cell.length_c   1.000
_cell.angle_alpha   90.00
_cell.angle_beta   90.00
_cell.angle_gamma   90.00
#
_symmetry.space_group_name_H-M   'P 1'
#
loop_
_entity.id
_entity.type
_entity.pdbx_description
1 polymer ?
#
loop_
_entity_poly.entity_id
_entity_poly.type
_entity_poly.pdbx_seq_one_letter_code
_entity_poly.pdbx_strand_id
1 'polypeptide(L)'
;MEIDYNQPDDDFGDASARMTRAVFAEGVERAVLLMRHSAREYRRDIHDLENPLTDAGRALAARFGAALPDVNLRGYSSPVTRCRDTALLAIDASTAATRGGVISKVRDVEAFGVFYALDQIRMWKGLRESNGLADYVGQWFAGEVPQSAMMRPQRAVAMVLEVMLDKLNAPAIQAGTPQLDLCVTHDMTIFTMRHGAGLEPVTGPDVKFMDGLLMYERDGQLFFASQHGGIVEVDEVLMGFSR
;
A
#
# COMPACT_ATOMS: atom_id res chain seq x y z
N MET A 1 -4.58 23.26 -6.07
CA MET A 1 -5.51 22.58 -7.01
C MET A 1 -6.20 21.52 -6.16
N GLU A 2 -7.46 21.75 -5.84
CA GLU A 2 -8.26 20.81 -5.04
C GLU A 2 -8.50 19.56 -5.91
N ILE A 3 -8.05 18.40 -5.44
CA ILE A 3 -8.28 17.14 -6.15
C ILE A 3 -9.78 16.85 -6.03
N ASP A 4 -10.51 16.86 -7.15
CA ASP A 4 -11.88 16.35 -7.18
C ASP A 4 -11.86 14.84 -7.02
N TYR A 5 -12.06 14.38 -5.80
CA TYR A 5 -12.05 12.97 -5.47
C TYR A 5 -13.18 12.16 -6.12
N ASN A 6 -14.15 12.83 -6.75
CA ASN A 6 -15.23 12.18 -7.49
C ASN A 6 -14.89 11.96 -8.97
N GLN A 7 -13.82 12.59 -9.48
CA GLN A 7 -13.30 12.36 -10.83
C GLN A 7 -11.81 11.98 -10.72
N PRO A 8 -11.51 10.68 -10.53
CA PRO A 8 -10.14 10.21 -10.45
C PRO A 8 -9.40 10.46 -11.77
N ASP A 9 -8.12 10.83 -11.66
CA ASP A 9 -7.22 10.90 -12.82
C ASP A 9 -7.14 9.53 -13.51
N ASP A 10 -7.19 9.51 -14.83
CA ASP A 10 -7.18 8.27 -15.64
C ASP A 10 -5.87 7.46 -15.50
N ASP A 11 -4.82 8.04 -14.91
CA ASP A 11 -3.51 7.40 -14.72
C ASP A 11 -3.30 6.77 -13.34
N PHE A 12 -4.30 6.83 -12.44
CA PHE A 12 -4.17 6.21 -11.11
C PHE A 12 -3.82 4.72 -11.21
N GLY A 13 -2.72 4.34 -10.52
CA GLY A 13 -2.19 2.98 -10.51
C GLY A 13 -1.20 2.66 -11.63
N ASP A 14 -1.10 3.45 -12.70
CA ASP A 14 -0.23 3.15 -13.84
C ASP A 14 1.26 3.15 -13.46
N ALA A 15 1.69 4.06 -12.58
CA ALA A 15 3.07 4.10 -12.11
C ALA A 15 3.40 2.84 -11.27
N SER A 16 2.51 2.42 -10.38
CA SER A 16 2.65 1.19 -9.57
C SER A 16 2.69 -0.06 -10.46
N ALA A 17 1.85 -0.12 -11.50
CA ALA A 17 1.87 -1.23 -12.46
C ALA A 17 3.16 -1.25 -13.30
N ARG A 18 3.66 -0.09 -13.75
CA ARG A 18 4.95 0.01 -14.47
C ARG A 18 6.12 -0.43 -13.61
N MET A 19 6.21 0.04 -12.36
CA MET A 19 7.24 -0.38 -11.40
C MET A 19 7.21 -1.90 -11.21
N THR A 20 6.02 -2.47 -10.98
CA THR A 20 5.86 -3.90 -10.79
C THR A 20 6.33 -4.69 -12.02
N ARG A 21 5.90 -4.29 -13.24
CA ARG A 21 6.35 -4.94 -14.49
C ARG A 21 7.86 -4.84 -14.68
N ALA A 22 8.46 -3.68 -14.40
CA ALA A 22 9.90 -3.49 -14.55
C ALA A 22 10.70 -4.44 -13.66
N VAL A 23 10.31 -4.57 -12.39
CA VAL A 23 10.98 -5.47 -11.43
C VAL A 23 10.87 -6.94 -11.86
N PHE A 24 9.70 -7.40 -12.28
CA PHE A 24 9.56 -8.77 -12.78
C PHE A 24 10.27 -9.02 -14.12
N ALA A 25 10.40 -8.00 -14.98
CA ALA A 25 11.17 -8.09 -16.21
C ALA A 25 12.68 -8.26 -15.98
N GLU A 26 13.18 -7.84 -14.79
CA GLU A 26 14.56 -8.07 -14.34
C GLU A 26 14.78 -9.48 -13.74
N GLY A 27 13.77 -10.36 -13.81
CA GLY A 27 13.88 -11.75 -13.35
C GLY A 27 13.56 -11.95 -11.85
N VAL A 28 12.99 -10.97 -11.18
CA VAL A 28 12.51 -11.15 -9.80
C VAL A 28 11.40 -12.21 -9.77
N GLU A 29 11.54 -13.19 -8.89
CA GLU A 29 10.58 -14.29 -8.76
C GLU A 29 9.46 -13.98 -7.76
N ARG A 30 9.72 -13.12 -6.77
CA ARG A 30 8.79 -12.82 -5.68
C ARG A 30 8.81 -11.35 -5.32
N ALA A 31 7.60 -10.77 -5.22
CA ALA A 31 7.43 -9.40 -4.78
C ALA A 31 6.14 -9.23 -3.96
N VAL A 32 6.12 -8.21 -3.09
CA VAL A 32 4.95 -7.75 -2.33
C VAL A 32 4.70 -6.29 -2.67
N LEU A 33 3.55 -5.99 -3.24
CA LEU A 33 3.12 -4.63 -3.53
C LEU A 33 2.18 -4.15 -2.44
N LEU A 34 2.60 -3.17 -1.65
CA LEU A 34 1.74 -2.43 -0.73
C LEU A 34 1.18 -1.21 -1.45
N MET A 35 -0.15 -1.12 -1.60
CA MET A 35 -0.79 -0.11 -2.45
C MET A 35 -1.98 0.55 -1.73
N ARG A 36 -2.16 1.87 -1.89
CA ARG A 36 -3.39 2.56 -1.48
C ARG A 36 -4.58 2.01 -2.26
N HIS A 37 -5.75 1.89 -1.62
CA HIS A 37 -7.00 1.53 -2.29
C HIS A 37 -7.36 2.50 -3.43
N SER A 38 -8.22 2.06 -4.34
CA SER A 38 -8.71 2.85 -5.46
C SER A 38 -9.68 3.95 -5.05
N ALA A 39 -10.12 4.77 -6.00
CA ALA A 39 -10.99 5.93 -5.77
C ALA A 39 -12.30 5.55 -5.08
N ARG A 40 -12.64 6.31 -4.05
CA ARG A 40 -13.80 6.08 -3.19
C ARG A 40 -14.76 7.25 -3.16
N GLU A 41 -15.98 7.02 -2.69
CA GLU A 41 -16.93 8.08 -2.38
C GLU A 41 -16.50 8.88 -1.14
N TYR A 42 -16.99 10.11 -1.04
CA TYR A 42 -16.81 11.02 0.10
C TYR A 42 -18.17 11.44 0.65
N ARG A 43 -18.91 10.48 1.16
CA ARG A 43 -20.20 10.73 1.79
C ARG A 43 -19.98 11.18 3.23
N ARG A 44 -20.65 12.28 3.62
CA ARG A 44 -20.58 12.85 4.98
C ARG A 44 -21.62 12.27 5.93
N ASP A 45 -22.61 11.56 5.40
CA ASP A 45 -23.71 10.94 6.13
C ASP A 45 -23.41 9.55 6.67
N ILE A 46 -22.27 8.98 6.31
CA ILE A 46 -21.77 7.70 6.81
C ILE A 46 -20.36 7.83 7.39
N HIS A 47 -19.95 6.83 8.18
CA HIS A 47 -18.58 6.79 8.70
C HIS A 47 -17.55 6.66 7.56
N ASP A 48 -16.40 7.33 7.67
CA ASP A 48 -15.40 7.37 6.60
C ASP A 48 -14.94 5.98 6.14
N LEU A 49 -14.82 5.03 7.05
CA LEU A 49 -14.43 3.65 6.73
C LEU A 49 -15.50 2.86 5.95
N GLU A 50 -16.74 3.34 5.92
CA GLU A 50 -17.86 2.70 5.23
C GLU A 50 -18.03 3.23 3.79
N ASN A 51 -17.31 4.31 3.42
CA ASN A 51 -17.36 4.84 2.05
C ASN A 51 -16.85 3.79 1.04
N PRO A 52 -17.70 3.40 0.05
CA PRO A 52 -17.34 2.40 -0.96
C PRO A 52 -16.46 2.99 -2.05
N LEU A 53 -15.95 2.14 -2.93
CA LEU A 53 -15.36 2.57 -4.19
C LEU A 53 -16.43 3.23 -5.09
N THR A 54 -16.03 4.27 -5.82
CA THR A 54 -16.84 4.79 -6.93
C THR A 54 -16.84 3.79 -8.10
N ASP A 55 -17.77 3.95 -9.06
CA ASP A 55 -17.75 3.14 -10.29
C ASP A 55 -16.45 3.34 -11.07
N ALA A 56 -15.94 4.57 -11.16
CA ALA A 56 -14.65 4.87 -11.74
C ALA A 56 -13.51 4.19 -10.96
N GLY A 57 -13.56 4.19 -9.63
CA GLY A 57 -12.59 3.49 -8.78
C GLY A 57 -12.59 1.97 -9.00
N ARG A 58 -13.75 1.37 -9.22
CA ARG A 58 -13.87 -0.06 -9.58
C ARG A 58 -13.22 -0.35 -10.94
N ALA A 59 -13.48 0.49 -11.95
CA ALA A 59 -12.89 0.37 -13.28
C ALA A 59 -11.35 0.53 -13.23
N LEU A 60 -10.86 1.50 -12.45
CA LEU A 60 -9.43 1.71 -12.23
C LEU A 60 -8.74 0.49 -11.59
N ALA A 61 -9.35 -0.11 -10.56
CA ALA A 61 -8.81 -1.30 -9.92
C ALA A 61 -8.72 -2.49 -10.91
N ALA A 62 -9.74 -2.69 -11.73
CA ALA A 62 -9.74 -3.71 -12.77
C ALA A 62 -8.68 -3.41 -13.85
N ARG A 63 -8.58 -2.16 -14.32
CA ARG A 63 -7.55 -1.74 -15.28
C ARG A 63 -6.13 -2.00 -14.75
N PHE A 64 -5.89 -1.66 -13.50
CA PHE A 64 -4.62 -1.95 -12.83
C PHE A 64 -4.30 -3.45 -12.85
N GLY A 65 -5.26 -4.30 -12.48
CA GLY A 65 -5.10 -5.75 -12.49
C GLY A 65 -4.75 -6.29 -13.88
N ALA A 66 -5.44 -5.80 -14.92
CA ALA A 66 -5.14 -6.17 -16.31
C ALA A 66 -3.75 -5.69 -16.79
N ALA A 67 -3.20 -4.65 -16.17
CA ALA A 67 -1.87 -4.11 -16.47
C ALA A 67 -0.73 -4.79 -15.70
N LEU A 68 -1.01 -5.68 -14.75
CA LEU A 68 0.02 -6.42 -14.01
C LEU A 68 0.74 -7.42 -14.92
N PRO A 69 2.00 -7.80 -14.58
CA PRO A 69 2.70 -8.86 -15.32
C PRO A 69 1.98 -10.20 -15.15
N ASP A 70 2.25 -11.14 -16.08
CA ASP A 70 1.69 -12.50 -16.02
C ASP A 70 2.41 -13.36 -14.96
N VAL A 71 2.08 -13.11 -13.70
CA VAL A 71 2.63 -13.78 -12.53
C VAL A 71 1.50 -14.30 -11.64
N ASN A 72 1.76 -15.25 -10.76
CA ASN A 72 0.75 -15.68 -9.79
C ASN A 72 0.38 -14.54 -8.86
N LEU A 73 -0.90 -14.43 -8.48
CA LEU A 73 -1.41 -13.37 -7.62
C LEU A 73 -2.07 -13.92 -6.37
N ARG A 74 -1.78 -13.28 -5.25
CA ARG A 74 -2.46 -13.51 -3.97
C ARG A 74 -2.77 -12.18 -3.32
N GLY A 75 -4.01 -12.02 -2.82
CA GLY A 75 -4.51 -10.76 -2.26
C GLY A 75 -4.55 -10.72 -0.76
N TYR A 76 -4.16 -9.56 -0.22
CA TYR A 76 -4.32 -9.15 1.16
C TYR A 76 -4.85 -7.73 1.22
N SER A 77 -5.57 -7.37 2.27
CA SER A 77 -6.05 -6.00 2.43
C SER A 77 -6.21 -5.59 3.90
N SER A 78 -6.24 -4.29 4.13
CA SER A 78 -6.92 -3.77 5.31
C SER A 78 -8.33 -4.38 5.42
N PRO A 79 -8.90 -4.59 6.63
CA PRO A 79 -10.27 -5.09 6.81
C PRO A 79 -11.36 -4.20 6.20
N VAL A 80 -11.03 -2.97 5.79
CA VAL A 80 -11.97 -2.01 5.21
C VAL A 80 -12.42 -2.46 3.83
N THR A 81 -13.74 -2.45 3.58
CA THR A 81 -14.36 -2.98 2.35
C THR A 81 -13.75 -2.45 1.06
N ARG A 82 -13.48 -1.13 0.95
CA ARG A 82 -12.87 -0.55 -0.25
C ARG A 82 -11.48 -1.08 -0.56
N CYS A 83 -10.71 -1.45 0.47
CA CYS A 83 -9.39 -2.08 0.28
C CYS A 83 -9.53 -3.49 -0.24
N ARG A 84 -10.45 -4.27 0.33
CA ARG A 84 -10.77 -5.63 -0.12
C ARG A 84 -11.30 -5.63 -1.55
N ASP A 85 -12.25 -4.72 -1.87
CA ASP A 85 -12.81 -4.59 -3.21
C ASP A 85 -11.74 -4.22 -4.24
N THR A 86 -10.82 -3.29 -3.91
CA THR A 86 -9.70 -2.94 -4.79
C THR A 86 -8.84 -4.16 -5.11
N ALA A 87 -8.48 -4.95 -4.09
CA ALA A 87 -7.66 -6.15 -4.28
C ALA A 87 -8.39 -7.23 -5.11
N LEU A 88 -9.67 -7.48 -4.82
CA LEU A 88 -10.49 -8.46 -5.58
C LEU A 88 -10.61 -8.08 -7.04
N LEU A 89 -10.99 -6.82 -7.34
CA LEU A 89 -11.14 -6.34 -8.71
C LEU A 89 -9.84 -6.41 -9.51
N ALA A 90 -8.71 -6.09 -8.87
CA ALA A 90 -7.40 -6.20 -9.51
C ALA A 90 -7.03 -7.66 -9.80
N ILE A 91 -7.25 -8.57 -8.85
CA ILE A 91 -6.95 -10.00 -9.04
C ILE A 91 -7.83 -10.60 -10.12
N ASP A 92 -9.14 -10.35 -10.08
CA ASP A 92 -10.10 -10.93 -11.03
C ASP A 92 -9.86 -10.47 -12.49
N ALA A 93 -9.36 -9.23 -12.65
CA ALA A 93 -9.04 -8.69 -13.97
C ALA A 93 -7.63 -9.06 -14.48
N SER A 94 -6.82 -9.71 -13.68
CA SER A 94 -5.44 -10.06 -14.05
C SER A 94 -5.37 -11.22 -15.05
N THR A 95 -4.30 -11.28 -15.84
CA THR A 95 -4.00 -12.42 -16.72
C THR A 95 -3.88 -13.73 -15.93
N ALA A 96 -3.36 -13.66 -14.69
CA ALA A 96 -3.22 -14.82 -13.82
C ALA A 96 -4.57 -15.48 -13.48
N ALA A 97 -5.67 -14.72 -13.43
CA ALA A 97 -7.00 -15.26 -13.13
C ALA A 97 -7.45 -16.26 -14.23
N THR A 98 -7.17 -15.96 -15.50
CA THR A 98 -7.59 -16.80 -16.63
C THR A 98 -6.85 -18.13 -16.70
N ARG A 99 -5.64 -18.23 -16.14
CA ARG A 99 -4.82 -19.46 -16.10
C ARG A 99 -4.83 -20.20 -14.75
N GLY A 100 -5.66 -19.75 -13.80
CA GLY A 100 -5.74 -20.37 -12.47
C GLY A 100 -4.55 -20.03 -11.54
N GLY A 101 -3.75 -19.03 -11.88
CA GLY A 101 -2.62 -18.55 -11.06
C GLY A 101 -3.01 -17.57 -9.96
N VAL A 102 -4.25 -17.63 -9.47
CA VAL A 102 -4.75 -16.72 -8.42
C VAL A 102 -5.33 -17.49 -7.24
N ILE A 103 -5.25 -16.88 -6.05
CA ILE A 103 -6.10 -17.23 -4.93
C ILE A 103 -7.19 -16.17 -4.85
N SER A 104 -8.40 -16.53 -5.24
CA SER A 104 -9.57 -15.63 -5.35
C SER A 104 -10.02 -15.03 -4.01
N LYS A 105 -9.55 -15.56 -2.87
CA LYS A 105 -9.86 -15.03 -1.54
C LYS A 105 -8.83 -13.99 -1.12
N VAL A 106 -9.25 -12.73 -1.00
CA VAL A 106 -8.47 -11.69 -0.31
C VAL A 106 -8.55 -11.90 1.20
N ARG A 107 -7.40 -11.87 1.88
CA ARG A 107 -7.29 -12.07 3.33
C ARG A 107 -7.12 -10.73 4.03
N ASP A 108 -7.89 -10.52 5.09
CA ASP A 108 -7.76 -9.34 5.93
C ASP A 108 -6.48 -9.41 6.76
N VAL A 109 -5.77 -8.28 6.84
CA VAL A 109 -4.54 -8.10 7.60
C VAL A 109 -4.61 -6.78 8.34
N GLU A 110 -4.69 -6.82 9.65
CA GLU A 110 -4.84 -5.64 10.51
C GLU A 110 -3.67 -4.65 10.35
N ALA A 111 -2.46 -5.14 10.12
CA ALA A 111 -1.28 -4.32 9.88
C ALA A 111 -1.36 -3.47 8.59
N PHE A 112 -2.28 -3.77 7.68
CA PHE A 112 -2.56 -2.93 6.50
C PHE A 112 -3.69 -1.92 6.75
N GLY A 113 -4.28 -1.91 7.95
CA GLY A 113 -5.18 -0.87 8.44
C GLY A 113 -4.43 0.28 9.11
N VAL A 114 -5.17 1.11 9.83
CA VAL A 114 -4.63 2.24 10.62
C VAL A 114 -4.40 1.78 12.07
N PHE A 115 -3.78 0.62 12.26
CA PHE A 115 -3.57 -0.04 13.55
C PHE A 115 -2.70 0.76 14.52
N TYR A 116 -1.89 1.66 13.99
CA TYR A 116 -1.00 2.54 14.76
C TYR A 116 -1.73 3.72 15.41
N ALA A 117 -2.99 3.97 15.07
CA ALA A 117 -3.85 4.94 15.75
C ALA A 117 -4.43 4.30 17.03
N LEU A 118 -3.82 4.60 18.19
CA LEU A 118 -4.24 4.07 19.49
C LEU A 118 -5.49 4.77 20.04
N ASP A 119 -5.69 6.03 19.65
CA ASP A 119 -6.89 6.82 19.91
C ASP A 119 -7.31 7.52 18.61
N GLN A 120 -8.28 6.93 17.92
CA GLN A 120 -8.76 7.44 16.63
C GLN A 120 -9.36 8.84 16.74
N ILE A 121 -10.01 9.19 17.86
CA ILE A 121 -10.61 10.51 18.04
C ILE A 121 -9.52 11.57 18.08
N ARG A 122 -8.44 11.33 18.85
CA ARG A 122 -7.30 12.24 18.95
C ARG A 122 -6.54 12.33 17.63
N MET A 123 -6.34 11.20 16.95
CA MET A 123 -5.72 11.18 15.62
C MET A 123 -6.50 12.05 14.64
N TRP A 124 -7.82 11.86 14.52
CA TRP A 124 -8.66 12.65 13.62
C TRP A 124 -8.70 14.13 13.99
N LYS A 125 -8.65 14.45 15.29
CA LYS A 125 -8.56 15.84 15.74
C LYS A 125 -7.22 16.45 15.30
N GLY A 126 -6.10 15.79 15.55
CA GLY A 126 -4.77 16.25 15.15
C GLY A 126 -4.67 16.43 13.62
N LEU A 127 -5.17 15.47 12.84
CA LEU A 127 -5.19 15.57 11.37
C LEU A 127 -5.98 16.79 10.86
N ARG A 128 -7.10 17.12 11.49
CA ARG A 128 -7.88 18.32 11.14
C ARG A 128 -7.24 19.64 11.55
N GLU A 129 -6.39 19.61 12.58
CA GLU A 129 -5.66 20.78 13.09
C GLU A 129 -4.34 21.02 12.34
N SER A 130 -3.85 20.03 11.58
CA SER A 130 -2.66 20.11 10.72
C SER A 130 -2.99 20.63 9.31
N ASN A 131 -1.95 20.96 8.54
CA ASN A 131 -2.08 21.39 7.14
C ASN A 131 -2.16 20.18 6.18
N GLY A 132 -2.94 19.16 6.53
CA GLY A 132 -3.13 17.96 5.73
C GLY A 132 -2.33 16.76 6.21
N LEU A 133 -2.48 15.64 5.48
CA LEU A 133 -1.95 14.35 5.91
C LEU A 133 -0.42 14.33 5.98
N ALA A 134 0.27 14.94 5.02
CA ALA A 134 1.73 14.99 5.00
C ALA A 134 2.30 15.74 6.22
N ASP A 135 1.69 16.88 6.56
CA ASP A 135 2.08 17.67 7.74
C ASP A 135 1.84 16.87 9.03
N TYR A 136 0.68 16.23 9.17
CA TYR A 136 0.38 15.39 10.34
C TYR A 136 1.36 14.23 10.50
N VAL A 137 1.70 13.53 9.42
CA VAL A 137 2.70 12.46 9.44
C VAL A 137 4.08 13.03 9.82
N GLY A 138 4.45 14.21 9.30
CA GLY A 138 5.68 14.91 9.68
C GLY A 138 5.76 15.19 11.18
N GLN A 139 4.69 15.76 11.77
CA GLN A 139 4.56 16.01 13.21
C GLN A 139 4.67 14.71 14.02
N TRP A 140 4.05 13.63 13.53
CA TRP A 140 4.13 12.33 14.18
C TRP A 140 5.57 11.77 14.18
N PHE A 141 6.30 11.85 13.08
CA PHE A 141 7.71 11.44 13.02
C PHE A 141 8.63 12.36 13.84
N ALA A 142 8.31 13.65 13.97
CA ALA A 142 9.01 14.59 14.84
C ALA A 142 8.74 14.36 16.33
N GLY A 143 7.80 13.47 16.70
CA GLY A 143 7.44 13.19 18.09
C GLY A 143 6.49 14.21 18.72
N GLU A 144 5.86 15.07 17.91
CA GLU A 144 4.92 16.09 18.36
C GLU A 144 3.53 15.51 18.63
N VAL A 145 3.20 14.35 18.03
CA VAL A 145 1.95 13.63 18.30
C VAL A 145 2.12 12.74 19.52
N PRO A 146 1.23 12.86 20.55
CA PRO A 146 1.35 12.08 21.78
C PRO A 146 1.29 10.56 21.53
N GLN A 147 2.16 9.80 22.21
CA GLN A 147 2.18 8.32 22.10
C GLN A 147 0.90 7.66 22.66
N SER A 148 0.07 8.38 23.39
CA SER A 148 -1.27 7.93 23.77
C SER A 148 -2.30 8.02 22.63
N ALA A 149 -2.00 8.79 21.58
CA ALA A 149 -2.84 8.90 20.38
C ALA A 149 -2.34 8.01 19.24
N MET A 150 -1.02 8.00 19.03
CA MET A 150 -0.38 7.26 17.96
C MET A 150 0.79 6.42 18.48
N MET A 151 0.94 5.21 17.97
CA MET A 151 2.13 4.37 18.18
C MET A 151 3.39 5.13 17.72
N ARG A 152 4.58 4.77 18.21
CA ARG A 152 5.84 5.31 17.67
C ARG A 152 5.94 4.98 16.18
N PRO A 153 6.24 5.96 15.30
CA PRO A 153 6.20 5.75 13.85
C PRO A 153 7.19 4.67 13.38
N GLN A 154 8.39 4.60 13.97
CA GLN A 154 9.37 3.57 13.63
C GLN A 154 8.83 2.15 13.90
N ARG A 155 8.09 1.97 15.01
CA ARG A 155 7.45 0.69 15.32
C ARG A 155 6.35 0.35 14.32
N ALA A 156 5.56 1.33 13.90
CA ALA A 156 4.54 1.13 12.88
C ALA A 156 5.16 0.68 11.56
N VAL A 157 6.24 1.34 11.12
CA VAL A 157 6.98 0.97 9.91
C VAL A 157 7.54 -0.45 10.01
N ALA A 158 8.24 -0.77 11.10
CA ALA A 158 8.82 -2.10 11.32
C ALA A 158 7.76 -3.21 11.25
N MET A 159 6.60 -3.03 11.91
CA MET A 159 5.51 -4.00 11.90
C MET A 159 4.94 -4.23 10.48
N VAL A 160 4.78 -3.19 9.67
CA VAL A 160 4.31 -3.35 8.29
C VAL A 160 5.36 -4.05 7.44
N LEU A 161 6.64 -3.70 7.58
CA LEU A 161 7.75 -4.38 6.87
C LEU A 161 7.83 -5.87 7.23
N GLU A 162 7.75 -6.22 8.52
CA GLU A 162 7.75 -7.61 8.98
C GLU A 162 6.59 -8.41 8.37
N VAL A 163 5.38 -7.82 8.35
CA VAL A 163 4.22 -8.46 7.72
C VAL A 163 4.40 -8.61 6.20
N MET A 164 4.99 -7.64 5.52
CA MET A 164 5.32 -7.77 4.09
C MET A 164 6.36 -8.87 3.86
N LEU A 165 7.38 -8.97 4.71
CA LEU A 165 8.37 -10.06 4.67
C LEU A 165 7.72 -11.44 4.85
N ASP A 166 6.79 -11.59 5.79
CA ASP A 166 6.02 -12.82 5.96
C ASP A 166 5.26 -13.21 4.68
N LYS A 167 4.71 -12.21 3.94
CA LYS A 167 4.03 -12.49 2.67
C LYS A 167 5.03 -12.88 1.59
N LEU A 168 6.16 -12.17 1.49
CA LEU A 168 7.22 -12.50 0.55
C LEU A 168 7.72 -13.95 0.75
N ASN A 169 7.89 -14.38 2.00
CA ASN A 169 8.38 -15.71 2.38
C ASN A 169 7.30 -16.80 2.44
N ALA A 170 6.03 -16.44 2.28
CA ALA A 170 4.95 -17.42 2.31
C ALA A 170 5.06 -18.41 1.12
N PRO A 171 4.61 -19.67 1.25
CA PRO A 171 4.68 -20.65 0.16
C PRO A 171 4.10 -20.14 -1.15
N ALA A 172 4.78 -20.40 -2.26
CA ALA A 172 4.30 -20.04 -3.59
C ALA A 172 2.97 -20.73 -3.91
N ILE A 173 2.11 -20.08 -4.71
CA ILE A 173 0.87 -20.69 -5.24
C ILE A 173 1.23 -21.86 -6.15
N GLN A 174 2.22 -21.65 -7.01
CA GLN A 174 2.73 -22.65 -7.94
C GLN A 174 4.26 -22.53 -8.04
N ALA A 175 4.94 -23.64 -7.85
CA ALA A 175 6.38 -23.67 -7.96
C ALA A 175 6.86 -23.32 -9.39
N GLY A 176 7.97 -22.55 -9.47
CA GLY A 176 8.57 -22.17 -10.77
C GLY A 176 7.81 -21.08 -11.54
N THR A 177 6.77 -20.50 -10.96
CA THR A 177 6.09 -19.34 -11.54
C THR A 177 6.27 -18.13 -10.62
N PRO A 178 6.70 -16.97 -11.16
CA PRO A 178 6.83 -15.75 -10.37
C PRO A 178 5.51 -15.38 -9.67
N GLN A 179 5.60 -14.73 -8.50
CA GLN A 179 4.44 -14.40 -7.69
C GLN A 179 4.49 -12.99 -7.15
N LEU A 180 3.35 -12.30 -7.26
CA LEU A 180 3.08 -11.02 -6.62
C LEU A 180 2.04 -11.20 -5.51
N ASP A 181 2.38 -10.76 -4.30
CA ASP A 181 1.44 -10.61 -3.20
C ASP A 181 0.95 -9.16 -3.17
N LEU A 182 -0.32 -8.94 -3.54
CA LEU A 182 -0.95 -7.63 -3.59
C LEU A 182 -1.56 -7.30 -2.23
N CYS A 183 -1.07 -6.25 -1.57
CA CYS A 183 -1.49 -5.78 -0.26
C CYS A 183 -2.14 -4.40 -0.39
N VAL A 184 -3.43 -4.28 -0.11
CA VAL A 184 -4.14 -3.01 -0.26
C VAL A 184 -4.39 -2.34 1.09
N THR A 185 -3.99 -1.06 1.18
CA THR A 185 -3.98 -0.24 2.40
C THR A 185 -4.54 1.16 2.15
N HIS A 186 -4.19 2.12 3.01
CA HIS A 186 -4.64 3.51 3.03
C HIS A 186 -3.48 4.49 2.74
N ASP A 187 -3.82 5.73 2.40
CA ASP A 187 -2.87 6.80 2.14
C ASP A 187 -1.90 7.05 3.31
N MET A 188 -2.41 7.15 4.53
CA MET A 188 -1.59 7.38 5.71
C MET A 188 -0.54 6.27 5.91
N THR A 189 -0.89 5.00 5.63
CA THR A 189 0.07 3.90 5.71
C THR A 189 1.14 4.03 4.63
N ILE A 190 0.78 4.38 3.38
CA ILE A 190 1.77 4.61 2.31
C ILE A 190 2.70 5.77 2.66
N PHE A 191 2.17 6.91 3.16
CA PHE A 191 3.00 8.03 3.63
C PHE A 191 3.97 7.59 4.73
N THR A 192 3.47 6.87 5.73
CA THR A 192 4.25 6.38 6.87
C THR A 192 5.39 5.47 6.41
N MET A 193 5.09 4.52 5.52
CA MET A 193 6.08 3.58 5.00
C MET A 193 7.11 4.27 4.11
N ARG A 194 6.68 5.13 3.22
CA ARG A 194 7.53 5.87 2.28
C ARG A 194 8.54 6.76 3.02
N HIS A 195 8.05 7.54 3.99
CA HIS A 195 8.89 8.42 4.78
C HIS A 195 9.77 7.65 5.78
N GLY A 196 9.17 6.72 6.52
CA GLY A 196 9.89 5.96 7.55
C GLY A 196 10.95 5.03 7.02
N ALA A 197 10.80 4.51 5.81
CA ALA A 197 11.82 3.73 5.12
C ALA A 197 12.88 4.59 4.41
N GLY A 198 12.78 5.91 4.44
CA GLY A 198 13.75 6.80 3.79
C GLY A 198 13.63 6.85 2.26
N LEU A 199 12.53 6.35 1.69
CA LEU A 199 12.29 6.39 0.24
C LEU A 199 12.09 7.81 -0.27
N GLU A 200 11.26 8.60 0.44
CA GLU A 200 10.94 9.98 0.09
C GLU A 200 10.62 10.80 1.34
N PRO A 201 10.93 12.10 1.34
CA PRO A 201 10.58 12.98 2.46
C PRO A 201 9.06 13.15 2.57
N VAL A 202 8.57 13.56 3.75
CA VAL A 202 7.15 13.89 3.98
C VAL A 202 6.65 14.97 3.01
N THR A 203 7.53 15.92 2.66
CA THR A 203 7.25 16.99 1.69
C THR A 203 7.29 16.54 0.23
N GLY A 204 7.47 15.24 -0.02
CA GLY A 204 7.43 14.64 -1.36
C GLY A 204 6.02 14.66 -1.97
N PRO A 205 5.83 13.95 -3.09
CA PRO A 205 4.54 13.91 -3.77
C PRO A 205 3.42 13.41 -2.86
N ASP A 206 2.21 13.94 -3.03
CA ASP A 206 1.02 13.41 -2.37
C ASP A 206 0.83 11.93 -2.71
N VAL A 207 0.23 11.18 -1.78
CA VAL A 207 -0.15 9.79 -2.03
C VAL A 207 -1.49 9.78 -2.75
N LYS A 208 -1.46 9.51 -4.05
CA LYS A 208 -2.66 9.35 -4.88
C LYS A 208 -3.30 7.98 -4.68
N PHE A 209 -4.54 7.79 -5.18
CA PHE A 209 -5.15 6.47 -5.24
C PHE A 209 -4.27 5.50 -6.03
N MET A 210 -4.14 4.28 -5.52
CA MET A 210 -3.36 3.19 -6.12
C MET A 210 -1.85 3.44 -6.23
N ASP A 211 -1.32 4.45 -5.53
CA ASP A 211 0.11 4.60 -5.31
C ASP A 211 0.62 3.43 -4.49
N GLY A 212 1.79 2.91 -4.87
CA GLY A 212 2.33 1.68 -4.31
C GLY A 212 3.82 1.71 -3.98
N LEU A 213 4.19 0.84 -3.06
CA LEU A 213 5.55 0.55 -2.63
C LEU A 213 5.80 -0.95 -2.84
N LEU A 214 6.91 -1.32 -3.45
CA LEU A 214 7.21 -2.69 -3.82
C LEU A 214 8.38 -3.22 -3.01
N MET A 215 8.17 -4.34 -2.30
CA MET A 215 9.24 -5.11 -1.66
C MET A 215 9.55 -6.34 -2.51
N TYR A 216 10.83 -6.61 -2.77
CA TYR A 216 11.27 -7.75 -3.57
C TYR A 216 12.67 -8.20 -3.18
N GLU A 217 13.00 -9.45 -3.49
CA GLU A 217 14.34 -9.99 -3.34
C GLU A 217 15.04 -10.04 -4.71
N ARG A 218 16.30 -9.63 -4.76
CA ARG A 218 17.18 -9.76 -5.92
C ARG A 218 18.61 -10.04 -5.44
N ASP A 219 19.25 -11.06 -6.00
CA ASP A 219 20.63 -11.47 -5.67
C ASP A 219 20.86 -11.71 -4.16
N GLY A 220 19.83 -12.21 -3.46
CA GLY A 220 19.87 -12.47 -2.02
C GLY A 220 19.75 -11.22 -1.14
N GLN A 221 19.46 -10.07 -1.71
CA GLN A 221 19.19 -8.81 -0.99
C GLN A 221 17.72 -8.41 -1.11
N LEU A 222 17.17 -7.86 -0.03
CA LEU A 222 15.81 -7.37 0.04
C LEU A 222 15.76 -5.87 -0.23
N PHE A 223 14.96 -5.48 -1.21
CA PHE A 223 14.75 -4.09 -1.61
C PHE A 223 13.32 -3.62 -1.32
N PHE A 224 13.20 -2.34 -1.01
CA PHE A 224 11.93 -1.65 -0.89
C PHE A 224 11.98 -0.43 -1.79
N ALA A 225 11.03 -0.34 -2.73
CA ALA A 225 11.04 0.64 -3.80
C ALA A 225 9.74 1.44 -3.84
N SER A 226 9.85 2.71 -4.22
CA SER A 226 8.72 3.60 -4.50
C SER A 226 8.53 3.77 -6.01
N GLN A 227 7.31 3.93 -6.44
CA GLN A 227 6.96 4.27 -7.82
C GLN A 227 7.56 5.63 -8.29
N HIS A 228 8.05 6.45 -7.37
CA HIS A 228 8.74 7.71 -7.67
C HIS A 228 10.25 7.56 -7.83
N GLY A 229 10.79 6.35 -7.74
CA GLY A 229 12.18 6.02 -8.02
C GLY A 229 13.09 5.84 -6.80
N GLY A 230 12.59 6.08 -5.57
CA GLY A 230 13.34 5.75 -4.35
C GLY A 230 13.50 4.23 -4.20
N ILE A 231 14.69 3.75 -3.83
CA ILE A 231 14.98 2.35 -3.52
C ILE A 231 15.90 2.31 -2.30
N VAL A 232 15.58 1.44 -1.34
CA VAL A 232 16.38 1.20 -0.12
C VAL A 232 16.50 -0.28 0.15
N GLU A 233 17.56 -0.70 0.84
CA GLU A 233 17.69 -2.05 1.38
C GLU A 233 16.86 -2.20 2.65
N VAL A 234 16.03 -3.26 2.75
CA VAL A 234 15.11 -3.46 3.88
C VAL A 234 15.88 -3.67 5.18
N ASP A 235 17.00 -4.40 5.15
CA ASP A 235 17.80 -4.66 6.34
C ASP A 235 18.39 -3.37 6.95
N GLU A 236 18.79 -2.40 6.13
CA GLU A 236 19.25 -1.09 6.60
C GLU A 236 18.13 -0.32 7.31
N VAL A 237 16.91 -0.38 6.79
CA VAL A 237 15.72 0.25 7.39
C VAL A 237 15.43 -0.37 8.76
N LEU A 238 15.40 -1.70 8.85
CA LEU A 238 15.13 -2.42 10.11
C LEU A 238 16.21 -2.20 11.15
N MET A 239 17.51 -2.18 10.76
CA MET A 239 18.61 -1.86 11.66
C MET A 239 18.53 -0.42 12.21
N GLY A 240 18.01 0.52 11.40
CA GLY A 240 17.79 1.91 11.82
C GLY A 240 16.78 2.03 12.96
N PHE A 241 15.83 1.10 13.08
CA PHE A 241 14.79 1.11 14.13
C PHE A 241 15.20 0.38 15.41
N SER A 242 16.28 -0.39 15.36
CA SER A 242 16.80 -1.15 16.53
C SER A 242 17.70 -0.31 17.44
N ARG A 243 17.98 0.92 17.07
CA ARG A 243 18.77 1.90 17.83
C ARG A 243 17.86 2.93 18.52
#